data_45932e7e3860a16490ed829994638376
#
_entry.id   45932e7e3860a16490ed829994638376
#
_cell.length_a   1.000
_cell.length_b   1.000
_cell.length_c   1.000
_cell.angle_alpha   90.00
_cell.angle_beta   90.00
_cell.angle_gamma   90.00
#
_symmetry.space_group_name_H-M   'P 1'
#
loop_
_entity.id
_entity.type
_entity.pdbx_description
1 polymer ?
#
loop_
_entity_poly.entity_id
_entity_poly.type
_entity_poly.pdbx_seq_one_letter_code
_entity_poly.pdbx_strand_id
1 'polypeptide(L)'
;MYHKPWKKLYLSPGETAKILGVTPATLRGWTNRGRLRAETTDGGHRRYPFSEVLRLARQNGIDLKLPEDLSLRILVVDDDEQFSLFLKEVLEDMPEVSAVTLAPSGYVAGNMIPRFKPDAVLLDLMMPGVNGFEVCRLIKQDIETRFIRVIAMSGYCTEENRQEIIEAGAETCLAKPFVIDQLQQALGLVTEAATKDPVT
;
A
#
# COMPACT_ATOMS: atom_id res chain seq x y z
N MET A 1 18.04 11.23 -1.36
CA MET A 1 16.93 12.11 -0.96
C MET A 1 15.65 11.32 -1.10
N TYR A 2 15.21 10.68 -0.01
CA TYR A 2 13.98 9.89 0.04
C TYR A 2 12.79 10.84 0.17
N HIS A 3 12.37 11.44 -0.91
CA HIS A 3 11.13 12.17 -0.95
C HIS A 3 10.15 11.38 -1.82
N LYS A 4 9.50 10.39 -1.22
CA LYS A 4 8.22 9.94 -1.73
C LYS A 4 7.17 10.45 -0.73
N PRO A 5 6.62 11.66 -0.95
CA PRO A 5 5.37 11.99 -0.31
C PRO A 5 4.43 10.87 -0.73
N TRP A 6 3.85 10.18 0.24
CA TRP A 6 2.94 9.08 -0.03
C TRP A 6 1.94 9.55 -1.04
N LYS A 7 2.44 9.31 -2.20
CA LYS A 7 1.88 9.25 -3.52
C LYS A 7 0.73 10.19 -3.64
N LYS A 8 0.83 11.02 -4.58
CA LYS A 8 -0.21 11.92 -4.95
C LYS A 8 -1.57 11.31 -4.61
N LEU A 9 -2.11 11.64 -3.45
CA LEU A 9 -3.46 11.29 -3.06
C LEU A 9 -4.44 11.69 -4.17
N TYR A 10 -4.01 12.65 -5.00
CA TYR A 10 -4.76 13.22 -6.10
C TYR A 10 -3.93 13.33 -7.37
N LEU A 11 -4.50 12.86 -8.47
CA LEU A 11 -3.94 12.94 -9.80
C LEU A 11 -4.52 14.13 -10.59
N SER A 12 -3.71 14.71 -11.46
CA SER A 12 -4.19 15.67 -12.45
C SER A 12 -5.01 14.97 -13.54
N PRO A 13 -5.83 15.70 -14.33
CA PRO A 13 -6.57 15.11 -15.45
C PRO A 13 -5.65 14.40 -16.47
N GLY A 14 -4.47 14.94 -16.74
CA GLY A 14 -3.51 14.36 -17.68
C GLY A 14 -2.93 13.03 -17.17
N GLU A 15 -2.51 12.98 -15.89
CA GLU A 15 -2.02 11.76 -15.27
C GLU A 15 -3.10 10.68 -15.22
N THR A 16 -4.32 11.05 -14.80
CA THR A 16 -5.45 10.13 -14.74
C THR A 16 -5.79 9.53 -16.11
N ALA A 17 -5.85 10.38 -17.14
CA ALA A 17 -6.12 9.92 -18.51
C ALA A 17 -5.04 8.94 -19.00
N LYS A 18 -3.75 9.24 -18.72
CA LYS A 18 -2.62 8.38 -19.07
C LYS A 18 -2.68 7.04 -18.36
N ILE A 19 -2.95 7.02 -17.05
CA ILE A 19 -3.04 5.80 -16.23
C ILE A 19 -4.18 4.91 -16.70
N LEU A 20 -5.35 5.51 -16.98
CA LEU A 20 -6.54 4.76 -17.43
C LEU A 20 -6.50 4.42 -18.94
N GLY A 21 -5.47 4.84 -19.67
CA GLY A 21 -5.37 4.60 -21.10
C GLY A 21 -6.48 5.27 -21.94
N VAL A 22 -7.02 6.39 -21.47
CA VAL A 22 -8.14 7.09 -22.13
C VAL A 22 -7.77 8.51 -22.55
N THR A 23 -8.60 9.10 -23.43
CA THR A 23 -8.42 10.51 -23.79
C THR A 23 -8.92 11.44 -22.68
N PRO A 24 -8.38 12.67 -22.56
CA PRO A 24 -8.90 13.67 -21.64
C PRO A 24 -10.41 13.98 -21.85
N ALA A 25 -10.91 13.85 -23.07
CA ALA A 25 -12.32 14.02 -23.39
C ALA A 25 -13.18 12.89 -22.80
N THR A 26 -12.71 11.65 -22.92
CA THR A 26 -13.35 10.47 -22.29
C THR A 26 -13.40 10.61 -20.77
N LEU A 27 -12.26 10.98 -20.17
CA LEU A 27 -12.17 11.21 -18.73
C LEU A 27 -13.16 12.27 -18.25
N ARG A 28 -13.25 13.40 -18.97
CA ARG A 28 -14.22 14.47 -18.68
C ARG A 28 -15.65 13.96 -18.77
N GLY A 29 -15.95 13.15 -19.80
CA GLY A 29 -17.26 12.53 -19.96
C GLY A 29 -17.62 11.59 -18.81
N TRP A 30 -16.66 10.81 -18.30
CA TRP A 30 -16.88 9.94 -17.15
C TRP A 30 -17.15 10.74 -15.87
N THR A 31 -16.39 11.81 -15.65
CA THR A 31 -16.59 12.70 -14.51
C THR A 31 -17.95 13.39 -14.54
N ASN A 32 -18.35 13.91 -15.70
CA ASN A 32 -19.63 14.61 -15.85
C ASN A 32 -20.85 13.68 -15.67
N ARG A 33 -20.68 12.38 -15.95
CA ARG A 33 -21.71 11.34 -15.71
C ARG A 33 -21.63 10.69 -14.33
N GLY A 34 -20.76 11.19 -13.43
CA GLY A 34 -20.60 10.67 -12.08
C GLY A 34 -19.92 9.31 -11.98
N ARG A 35 -19.36 8.77 -13.08
CA ARG A 35 -18.66 7.47 -13.09
C ARG A 35 -17.29 7.53 -12.38
N LEU A 36 -16.67 8.70 -12.40
CA LEU A 36 -15.39 8.97 -11.74
C LEU A 36 -15.51 10.26 -10.93
N ARG A 37 -15.33 10.16 -9.62
CA ARG A 37 -15.38 11.31 -8.73
C ARG A 37 -14.13 12.17 -8.92
N ALA A 38 -14.32 13.49 -8.96
CA ALA A 38 -13.24 14.46 -8.97
C ALA A 38 -13.52 15.53 -7.94
N GLU A 39 -12.47 16.06 -7.35
CA GLU A 39 -12.50 17.26 -6.51
C GLU A 39 -11.99 18.44 -7.32
N THR A 40 -12.38 19.63 -6.94
CA THR A 40 -11.95 20.86 -7.61
C THR A 40 -11.14 21.68 -6.61
N THR A 41 -9.95 22.11 -7.01
CA THR A 41 -9.14 23.04 -6.21
C THR A 41 -9.75 24.45 -6.28
N ASP A 42 -9.36 25.34 -5.36
CA ASP A 42 -9.78 26.75 -5.33
C ASP A 42 -9.52 27.48 -6.68
N GLY A 43 -8.52 27.05 -7.44
CA GLY A 43 -8.24 27.53 -8.80
C GLY A 43 -9.05 26.89 -9.91
N GLY A 44 -10.10 26.10 -9.61
CA GLY A 44 -10.98 25.47 -10.60
C GLY A 44 -10.41 24.24 -11.29
N HIS A 45 -9.24 23.75 -10.88
CA HIS A 45 -8.62 22.57 -11.49
C HIS A 45 -9.13 21.28 -10.85
N ARG A 46 -9.58 20.34 -11.70
CA ARG A 46 -9.99 19.01 -11.25
C ARG A 46 -8.80 18.21 -10.73
N ARG A 47 -9.04 17.47 -9.65
CA ARG A 47 -8.14 16.50 -9.05
C ARG A 47 -8.89 15.20 -8.81
N TYR A 48 -8.29 14.10 -9.17
CA TYR A 48 -8.87 12.76 -9.06
C TYR A 48 -8.22 12.02 -7.91
N PRO A 49 -8.97 11.64 -6.87
CA PRO A 49 -8.44 10.78 -5.81
C PRO A 49 -7.87 9.51 -6.45
N PHE A 50 -6.64 9.14 -6.09
CA PHE A 50 -5.98 7.97 -6.68
C PHE A 50 -6.78 6.68 -6.44
N SER A 51 -7.35 6.54 -5.25
CA SER A 51 -8.24 5.44 -4.89
C SER A 51 -9.46 5.30 -5.82
N GLU A 52 -10.05 6.43 -6.24
CA GLU A 52 -11.17 6.41 -7.19
C GLU A 52 -10.75 5.95 -8.58
N VAL A 53 -9.54 6.31 -9.00
CA VAL A 53 -8.98 5.85 -10.28
C VAL A 53 -8.76 4.33 -10.24
N LEU A 54 -8.20 3.80 -9.15
CA LEU A 54 -8.02 2.37 -8.95
C LEU A 54 -9.36 1.63 -8.92
N ARG A 55 -10.34 2.15 -8.17
CA ARG A 55 -11.69 1.57 -8.10
C ARG A 55 -12.32 1.47 -9.50
N LEU A 56 -12.29 2.56 -10.27
CA LEU A 56 -12.85 2.57 -11.62
C LEU A 56 -12.15 1.57 -12.54
N ALA A 57 -10.84 1.47 -12.47
CA ALA A 57 -10.07 0.54 -13.27
C ALA A 57 -10.44 -0.91 -12.98
N ARG A 58 -10.48 -1.31 -11.71
CA ARG A 58 -10.89 -2.66 -11.29
C ARG A 58 -12.31 -2.98 -11.74
N GLN A 59 -13.28 -2.06 -11.53
CA GLN A 59 -14.68 -2.26 -11.94
C GLN A 59 -14.86 -2.45 -13.45
N ASN A 60 -13.96 -1.92 -14.26
CA ASN A 60 -14.05 -1.98 -15.73
C ASN A 60 -13.01 -2.92 -16.37
N GLY A 61 -12.23 -3.66 -15.58
CA GLY A 61 -11.19 -4.55 -16.09
C GLY A 61 -10.10 -3.81 -16.86
N ILE A 62 -9.81 -2.54 -16.49
CA ILE A 62 -8.77 -1.74 -17.12
C ILE A 62 -7.44 -2.17 -16.54
N ASP A 63 -6.55 -2.66 -17.41
CA ASP A 63 -5.16 -2.95 -17.04
C ASP A 63 -4.41 -1.63 -16.81
N LEU A 64 -4.07 -1.40 -15.53
CA LEU A 64 -3.41 -0.17 -15.09
C LEU A 64 -1.90 -0.26 -15.35
N LYS A 65 -1.38 0.68 -16.12
CA LYS A 65 0.06 0.88 -16.24
C LYS A 65 0.47 2.05 -15.34
N LEU A 66 0.71 1.74 -14.07
CA LEU A 66 1.16 2.74 -13.13
C LEU A 66 2.64 3.09 -13.39
N PRO A 67 2.99 4.39 -13.41
CA PRO A 67 4.38 4.82 -13.35
C PRO A 67 5.06 4.31 -12.06
N GLU A 68 6.38 4.08 -12.10
CA GLU A 68 7.15 3.59 -10.95
C GLU A 68 7.00 4.48 -9.70
N ASP A 69 6.85 5.78 -9.89
CA ASP A 69 6.62 6.73 -8.80
C ASP A 69 5.24 6.61 -8.16
N LEU A 70 4.32 5.87 -8.76
CA LEU A 70 2.98 5.57 -8.25
C LEU A 70 2.79 4.10 -7.87
N SER A 71 3.72 3.22 -8.20
CA SER A 71 3.68 1.79 -7.86
C SER A 71 4.44 1.49 -6.56
N LEU A 72 4.02 0.46 -5.83
CA LEU A 72 4.59 0.08 -4.53
C LEU A 72 5.74 -0.91 -4.68
N ARG A 73 6.79 -0.68 -3.92
CA ARG A 73 7.84 -1.67 -3.64
C ARG A 73 7.62 -2.19 -2.23
N ILE A 74 7.37 -3.48 -2.08
CA ILE A 74 6.99 -4.06 -0.80
C ILE A 74 8.07 -5.05 -0.34
N LEU A 75 8.52 -4.90 0.90
CA LEU A 75 9.36 -5.87 1.58
C LEU A 75 8.48 -6.66 2.56
N VAL A 76 8.46 -7.98 2.40
CA VAL A 76 7.83 -8.89 3.35
C VAL A 76 8.90 -9.42 4.28
N VAL A 77 8.70 -9.29 5.58
CA VAL A 77 9.62 -9.74 6.63
C VAL A 77 8.87 -10.73 7.51
N ASP A 78 9.14 -12.01 7.32
CA ASP A 78 8.44 -13.11 7.99
C ASP A 78 9.33 -14.37 7.92
N ASP A 79 9.43 -15.14 8.99
CA ASP A 79 10.22 -16.37 9.03
C ASP A 79 9.46 -17.59 8.47
N ASP A 80 8.15 -17.46 8.27
CA ASP A 80 7.36 -18.45 7.53
C ASP A 80 7.54 -18.26 6.01
N GLU A 81 8.40 -19.10 5.43
CA GLU A 81 8.71 -19.07 4.01
C GLU A 81 7.46 -19.30 3.14
N GLN A 82 6.58 -20.22 3.52
CA GLN A 82 5.38 -20.53 2.74
C GLN A 82 4.40 -19.37 2.73
N PHE A 83 4.19 -18.76 3.89
CA PHE A 83 3.34 -17.57 4.00
C PHE A 83 3.94 -16.37 3.24
N SER A 84 5.26 -16.18 3.34
CA SER A 84 5.98 -15.14 2.59
C SER A 84 5.85 -15.30 1.07
N LEU A 85 6.01 -16.52 0.56
CA LEU A 85 5.83 -16.84 -0.87
C LEU A 85 4.39 -16.61 -1.34
N PHE A 86 3.41 -17.02 -0.54
CA PHE A 86 1.99 -16.75 -0.81
C PHE A 86 1.72 -15.24 -0.89
N LEU A 87 2.20 -14.46 0.10
CA LEU A 87 2.04 -13.01 0.08
C LEU A 87 2.70 -12.37 -1.13
N LYS A 88 3.88 -12.85 -1.52
CA LYS A 88 4.58 -12.37 -2.70
C LYS A 88 3.74 -12.57 -3.96
N GLU A 89 3.22 -13.77 -4.18
CA GLU A 89 2.37 -14.08 -5.34
C GLU A 89 1.14 -13.17 -5.37
N VAL A 90 0.41 -13.07 -4.27
CA VAL A 90 -0.77 -12.20 -4.15
C VAL A 90 -0.45 -10.73 -4.43
N LEU A 91 0.69 -10.24 -3.93
CA LEU A 91 1.08 -8.85 -4.10
C LEU A 91 1.58 -8.54 -5.51
N GLU A 92 2.32 -9.48 -6.15
CA GLU A 92 2.81 -9.31 -7.52
C GLU A 92 1.68 -9.30 -8.56
N ASP A 93 0.53 -9.91 -8.23
CA ASP A 93 -0.69 -9.83 -9.06
C ASP A 93 -1.43 -8.48 -8.95
N MET A 94 -1.04 -7.63 -8.00
CA MET A 94 -1.65 -6.31 -7.84
C MET A 94 -1.00 -5.29 -8.79
N PRO A 95 -1.78 -4.62 -9.66
CA PRO A 95 -1.22 -3.66 -10.63
C PRO A 95 -0.56 -2.45 -9.96
N GLU A 96 -0.85 -2.21 -8.69
CA GLU A 96 -0.24 -1.15 -7.88
C GLU A 96 1.13 -1.52 -7.31
N VAL A 97 1.55 -2.78 -7.44
CA VAL A 97 2.82 -3.27 -6.91
C VAL A 97 3.81 -3.47 -8.04
N SER A 98 4.98 -2.83 -7.94
CA SER A 98 6.04 -2.94 -8.96
C SER A 98 7.12 -3.95 -8.60
N ALA A 99 7.29 -4.26 -7.34
CA ALA A 99 8.26 -5.24 -6.89
C ALA A 99 7.96 -5.71 -5.46
N VAL A 100 8.17 -7.00 -5.23
CA VAL A 100 8.11 -7.61 -3.90
C VAL A 100 9.42 -8.34 -3.62
N THR A 101 9.95 -8.18 -2.41
CA THR A 101 11.09 -8.98 -1.94
C THR A 101 10.83 -9.53 -0.56
N LEU A 102 11.49 -10.63 -0.23
CA LEU A 102 11.29 -11.38 1.01
C LEU A 102 12.53 -11.32 1.88
N ALA A 103 12.35 -11.17 3.18
CA ALA A 103 13.39 -11.27 4.19
C ALA A 103 12.94 -12.22 5.29
N PRO A 104 13.65 -13.32 5.54
CA PRO A 104 13.26 -14.33 6.55
C PRO A 104 13.58 -13.89 7.99
N SER A 105 14.07 -12.68 8.20
CA SER A 105 14.38 -12.15 9.53
C SER A 105 14.58 -10.64 9.50
N GLY A 106 14.47 -10.00 10.66
CA GLY A 106 14.78 -8.58 10.82
C GLY A 106 16.22 -8.20 10.44
N TYR A 107 17.18 -9.09 10.69
CA TYR A 107 18.59 -8.87 10.28
C TYR A 107 18.73 -8.79 8.75
N VAL A 108 18.10 -9.72 8.04
CA VAL A 108 18.12 -9.72 6.57
C VAL A 108 17.37 -8.49 6.04
N ALA A 109 16.23 -8.15 6.64
CA ALA A 109 15.48 -6.94 6.29
C ALA A 109 16.33 -5.67 6.41
N GLY A 110 17.08 -5.51 7.51
CA GLY A 110 17.96 -4.36 7.72
C GLY A 110 19.02 -4.21 6.62
N ASN A 111 19.57 -5.32 6.12
CA ASN A 111 20.54 -5.33 5.02
C ASN A 111 19.89 -5.05 3.64
N MET A 112 18.61 -5.40 3.47
CA MET A 112 17.91 -5.26 2.21
C MET A 112 17.27 -3.88 2.02
N ILE A 113 16.78 -3.26 3.09
CA ILE A 113 16.10 -1.96 3.05
C ILE A 113 16.90 -0.89 2.29
N PRO A 114 18.20 -0.66 2.56
CA PRO A 114 18.95 0.39 1.87
C PRO A 114 19.10 0.17 0.36
N ARG A 115 19.11 -1.08 -0.07
CA ARG A 115 19.28 -1.47 -1.49
C ARG A 115 17.95 -1.56 -2.22
N PHE A 116 16.98 -2.22 -1.60
CA PHE A 116 15.66 -2.43 -2.19
C PHE A 116 14.79 -1.18 -2.13
N LYS A 117 14.98 -0.33 -1.12
CA LYS A 117 14.23 0.91 -0.92
C LYS A 117 12.72 0.69 -0.97
N PRO A 118 12.16 -0.10 -0.06
CA PRO A 118 10.74 -0.39 -0.04
C PRO A 118 9.91 0.87 0.26
N ASP A 119 8.71 0.90 -0.25
CA ASP A 119 7.70 1.88 0.10
C ASP A 119 6.91 1.42 1.34
N ALA A 120 6.70 0.11 1.44
CA ALA A 120 6.04 -0.51 2.59
C ALA A 120 6.79 -1.77 3.02
N VAL A 121 6.74 -2.04 4.31
CA VAL A 121 7.22 -3.28 4.94
C VAL A 121 6.03 -3.96 5.58
N LEU A 122 5.76 -5.20 5.16
CA LEU A 122 4.88 -6.12 5.87
C LEU A 122 5.76 -6.86 6.88
N LEU A 123 5.53 -6.69 8.16
CA LEU A 123 6.44 -7.13 9.22
C LEU A 123 5.75 -8.08 10.18
N ASP A 124 6.20 -9.32 10.21
CA ASP A 124 5.80 -10.22 11.28
C ASP A 124 6.38 -9.78 12.63
N LEU A 125 5.55 -9.83 13.66
CA LEU A 125 5.97 -9.47 15.02
C LEU A 125 6.63 -10.62 15.76
N MET A 126 6.35 -11.86 15.37
CA MET A 126 6.69 -13.06 16.11
C MET A 126 7.74 -13.91 15.40
N MET A 127 8.90 -13.32 15.12
CA MET A 127 10.02 -14.03 14.49
C MET A 127 11.08 -14.46 15.51
N PRO A 128 11.75 -15.60 15.31
CA PRO A 128 12.90 -16.00 16.13
C PRO A 128 14.05 -14.98 16.07
N GLY A 129 14.62 -14.67 17.21
CA GLY A 129 15.81 -13.82 17.34
C GLY A 129 15.49 -12.35 17.48
N VAL A 130 15.27 -11.60 16.40
CA VAL A 130 14.97 -10.17 16.46
C VAL A 130 13.46 -9.96 16.50
N ASN A 131 13.00 -9.31 17.56
CA ASN A 131 11.59 -8.98 17.76
C ASN A 131 11.13 -7.95 16.71
N GLY A 132 9.99 -8.21 16.04
CA GLY A 132 9.42 -7.31 15.03
C GLY A 132 9.15 -5.89 15.54
N PHE A 133 8.84 -5.72 16.83
CA PHE A 133 8.71 -4.38 17.45
C PHE A 133 10.02 -3.58 17.38
N GLU A 134 11.15 -4.24 17.61
CA GLU A 134 12.48 -3.62 17.52
C GLU A 134 12.81 -3.25 16.07
N VAL A 135 12.52 -4.14 15.13
CA VAL A 135 12.69 -3.86 13.68
C VAL A 135 11.88 -2.64 13.27
N CYS A 136 10.62 -2.53 13.72
CA CYS A 136 9.78 -1.36 13.45
C CYS A 136 10.42 -0.09 14.02
N ARG A 137 10.85 -0.10 15.30
CA ARG A 137 11.50 1.05 15.92
C ARG A 137 12.76 1.49 15.15
N LEU A 138 13.61 0.55 14.76
CA LEU A 138 14.82 0.83 13.98
C LEU A 138 14.49 1.50 12.63
N ILE A 139 13.50 0.97 11.89
CA ILE A 139 13.04 1.58 10.63
C ILE A 139 12.55 3.02 10.86
N LYS A 140 11.84 3.28 11.97
CA LYS A 140 11.20 4.57 12.22
C LYS A 140 12.13 5.60 12.86
N GLN A 141 13.18 5.18 13.54
CA GLN A 141 14.16 6.07 14.16
C GLN A 141 15.21 6.59 13.17
N ASP A 142 15.51 5.82 12.12
CA ASP A 142 16.48 6.23 11.12
C ASP A 142 15.89 7.27 10.16
N ILE A 143 16.61 8.37 9.97
CA ILE A 143 16.19 9.50 9.12
C ILE A 143 15.98 9.11 7.66
N GLU A 144 16.69 8.08 7.18
CA GLU A 144 16.58 7.61 5.80
C GLU A 144 15.42 6.62 5.60
N THR A 145 14.97 5.94 6.65
CA THR A 145 13.97 4.87 6.54
C THR A 145 12.66 5.16 7.27
N ARG A 146 12.60 6.17 8.13
CA ARG A 146 11.39 6.51 8.91
C ARG A 146 10.13 6.75 8.08
N PHE A 147 10.29 7.08 6.80
CA PHE A 147 9.18 7.31 5.87
C PHE A 147 8.62 6.01 5.28
N ILE A 148 9.30 4.89 5.45
CA ILE A 148 8.81 3.59 5.02
C ILE A 148 7.56 3.27 5.84
N ARG A 149 6.47 2.90 5.17
CA ARG A 149 5.25 2.45 5.85
C ARG A 149 5.52 1.07 6.46
N VAL A 150 5.16 0.89 7.72
CA VAL A 150 5.25 -0.41 8.38
C VAL A 150 3.84 -0.89 8.69
N ILE A 151 3.48 -2.04 8.14
CA ILE A 151 2.23 -2.75 8.41
C ILE A 151 2.64 -4.02 9.13
N ALA A 152 2.30 -4.10 10.40
CA ALA A 152 2.59 -5.27 11.21
C ALA A 152 1.62 -6.43 10.88
N MET A 153 2.11 -7.64 11.03
CA MET A 153 1.32 -8.87 10.92
C MET A 153 1.59 -9.72 12.16
N SER A 154 0.56 -10.33 12.75
CA SER A 154 0.75 -11.18 13.94
C SER A 154 -0.34 -12.22 14.09
N GLY A 155 0.03 -13.44 14.49
CA GLY A 155 -0.90 -14.46 14.96
C GLY A 155 -1.47 -14.14 16.35
N TYR A 156 -0.84 -13.23 17.11
CA TYR A 156 -1.22 -12.78 18.44
C TYR A 156 -1.42 -11.26 18.48
N CYS A 157 -2.43 -10.78 17.77
CA CYS A 157 -2.76 -9.36 17.71
C CYS A 157 -3.67 -8.97 18.89
N THR A 158 -3.14 -9.05 20.13
CA THR A 158 -3.83 -8.52 21.31
C THR A 158 -3.89 -7.00 21.25
N GLU A 159 -4.77 -6.37 22.03
CA GLU A 159 -4.86 -4.91 22.09
C GLU A 159 -3.55 -4.28 22.59
N GLU A 160 -2.89 -4.93 23.56
CA GLU A 160 -1.59 -4.52 24.08
C GLU A 160 -0.50 -4.54 22.99
N ASN A 161 -0.39 -5.65 22.26
CA ASN A 161 0.57 -5.79 21.15
C ASN A 161 0.27 -4.79 20.03
N ARG A 162 -1.02 -4.55 19.76
CA ARG A 162 -1.46 -3.56 18.77
C ARG A 162 -1.02 -2.16 19.16
N GLN A 163 -1.25 -1.78 20.40
CA GLN A 163 -0.88 -0.47 20.93
C GLN A 163 0.65 -0.30 20.89
N GLU A 164 1.40 -1.29 21.38
CA GLU A 164 2.86 -1.25 21.40
C GLU A 164 3.45 -1.07 19.98
N ILE A 165 2.93 -1.78 18.99
CA ILE A 165 3.47 -1.68 17.62
C ILE A 165 3.11 -0.36 16.94
N ILE A 166 1.94 0.21 17.24
CA ILE A 166 1.58 1.55 16.77
C ILE A 166 2.48 2.61 17.42
N GLU A 167 2.77 2.48 18.71
CA GLU A 167 3.73 3.36 19.42
C GLU A 167 5.16 3.20 18.85
N ALA A 168 5.53 2.01 18.38
CA ALA A 168 6.78 1.76 17.67
C ALA A 168 6.82 2.40 16.27
N GLY A 169 5.67 2.90 15.76
CA GLY A 169 5.53 3.65 14.52
C GLY A 169 4.93 2.88 13.35
N ALA A 170 4.39 1.68 13.56
CA ALA A 170 3.61 1.00 12.53
C ALA A 170 2.28 1.75 12.26
N GLU A 171 1.78 1.66 11.02
CA GLU A 171 0.50 2.28 10.66
C GLU A 171 -0.70 1.46 11.13
N THR A 172 -0.55 0.15 11.13
CA THR A 172 -1.60 -0.80 11.57
C THR A 172 -1.00 -2.17 11.86
N CYS A 173 -1.80 -3.04 12.49
CA CYS A 173 -1.48 -4.44 12.73
C CYS A 173 -2.59 -5.33 12.15
N LEU A 174 -2.24 -6.24 11.25
CA LEU A 174 -3.10 -7.27 10.68
C LEU A 174 -3.01 -8.54 11.52
N ALA A 175 -4.14 -9.02 12.01
CA ALA A 175 -4.21 -10.30 12.72
C ALA A 175 -4.19 -11.45 11.70
N LYS A 176 -3.22 -12.36 11.79
CA LYS A 176 -3.18 -13.60 11.00
C LYS A 176 -4.18 -14.62 11.55
N PRO A 177 -4.99 -15.31 10.69
CA PRO A 177 -5.10 -15.12 9.25
C PRO A 177 -5.94 -13.88 8.87
N PHE A 178 -5.55 -13.19 7.81
CA PHE A 178 -6.28 -12.05 7.25
C PHE A 178 -6.67 -12.34 5.78
N VAL A 179 -7.68 -11.63 5.29
CA VAL A 179 -8.11 -11.71 3.89
C VAL A 179 -7.42 -10.65 3.05
N ILE A 180 -7.39 -10.87 1.72
CA ILE A 180 -6.71 -9.98 0.77
C ILE A 180 -7.23 -8.53 0.86
N ASP A 181 -8.54 -8.35 1.07
CA ASP A 181 -9.14 -7.01 1.19
C ASP A 181 -8.56 -6.22 2.38
N GLN A 182 -8.29 -6.88 3.50
CA GLN A 182 -7.65 -6.25 4.68
C GLN A 182 -6.22 -5.84 4.37
N LEU A 183 -5.48 -6.66 3.63
CA LEU A 183 -4.13 -6.33 3.18
C LEU A 183 -4.14 -5.14 2.22
N GLN A 184 -5.05 -5.12 1.26
CA GLN A 184 -5.22 -4.01 0.32
C GLN A 184 -5.61 -2.71 1.04
N GLN A 185 -6.50 -2.79 2.02
CA GLN A 185 -6.89 -1.65 2.85
C GLN A 185 -5.70 -1.12 3.66
N ALA A 186 -4.94 -1.99 4.31
CA ALA A 186 -3.73 -1.63 5.05
C ALA A 186 -2.67 -0.98 4.14
N LEU A 187 -2.55 -1.45 2.90
CA LEU A 187 -1.67 -0.86 1.89
C LEU A 187 -2.24 0.44 1.28
N GLY A 188 -3.48 0.82 1.62
CA GLY A 188 -4.13 2.01 1.06
C GLY A 188 -4.52 1.86 -0.42
N LEU A 189 -4.68 0.63 -0.89
CA LEU A 189 -5.06 0.32 -2.27
C LEU A 189 -6.57 0.30 -2.50
N VAL A 190 -7.37 0.24 -1.43
CA VAL A 190 -8.83 0.38 -1.45
C VAL A 190 -9.27 1.39 -0.39
N THR A 191 -10.38 2.09 -0.64
CA THR A 191 -11.00 2.98 0.35
C THR A 191 -12.17 2.28 1.04
N GLU A 192 -12.45 2.62 2.29
CA GLU A 192 -13.56 2.08 3.11
C GLU A 192 -14.95 2.19 2.44
N ALA A 193 -15.09 2.99 1.40
CA ALA A 193 -16.36 3.16 0.67
C ALA A 193 -16.75 1.94 -0.17
N ALA A 194 -15.86 0.97 -0.40
CA ALA A 194 -16.15 -0.22 -1.21
C ALA A 194 -16.81 -1.37 -0.44
N THR A 195 -16.91 -1.27 0.89
CA THR A 195 -17.46 -2.32 1.76
C THR A 195 -18.93 -2.14 2.16
N LYS A 196 -19.62 -1.13 1.61
CA LYS A 196 -21.07 -0.91 1.88
C LYS A 196 -21.89 -1.00 0.60
N ASP A 197 -22.03 -2.21 0.06
CA ASP A 197 -23.22 -2.59 -0.66
C ASP A 197 -23.63 -3.99 -0.18
N PRO A 198 -24.61 -4.11 0.72
CA PRO A 198 -25.30 -5.37 0.90
C PRO A 198 -26.18 -5.55 -0.33
N VAL A 199 -25.91 -6.61 -1.08
CA VAL A 199 -26.82 -7.15 -2.09
C VAL A 199 -28.20 -7.33 -1.44
N THR A 200 -29.15 -6.55 -1.89
CA THR A 200 -30.57 -6.82 -1.72
C THR A 200 -31.13 -7.34 -3.04
#